data_8934cb9f2a09bd4367711fae4d2ad7b4
#
_entry.id   8934cb9f2a09bd4367711fae4d2ad7b4
#
_cell.length_a   1.000
_cell.length_b   1.000
_cell.length_c   1.000
_cell.angle_alpha   90.00
_cell.angle_beta   90.00
_cell.angle_gamma   90.00
#
_symmetry.space_group_name_H-M   'P 1'
#
loop_
_entity.id
_entity.type
_entity.pdbx_description
1 polymer ?
#
loop_
_entity_poly.entity_id
_entity_poly.type
_entity_poly.pdbx_seq_one_letter_code
_entity_poly.pdbx_strand_id
1 'polypeptide(L)'
;MTTHPVSPNTVLANALHHAEDVLTPRILATPSERIVLVVGTQINGAPHIGTSLVQSLAFAMAARLRDRFGLPTEVLFSALDNAPYELATDPASGNRYQRAYAQALGEQALLDLVTAHYQPLFTALSRRLGIPHRIETYTQQQAGEHYRRTWLRLLPRVDAARWWLAPSTGTPHLRVPCPHPDCGWAEKHAERTRVHLANPESAEVSAVCLHHGPYGATITPTAGGYLDLATLYRNLVKELALTSPQGTLHVMVKGGDWVFGSHLVDEALQAVGLTRAQLPARLFCPQVVTDTGAKLSKSLIREGRAPLPEGAAPWMLDTRQWPGTVTEYADQLLAMAETLLSDPRHFFRSYSAAEIGRLITAPSPRSVPSR
;
A
#
# COMPACT_ATOMS: atom_id res chain seq x y z
N MET A 1 16.88 -20.34 -22.64
CA MET A 1 16.42 -18.92 -22.63
C MET A 1 15.12 -18.89 -21.86
N THR A 2 15.15 -18.40 -20.63
CA THR A 2 13.93 -18.19 -19.84
C THR A 2 13.15 -17.04 -20.48
N THR A 3 11.98 -17.34 -21.03
CA THR A 3 11.07 -16.32 -21.54
C THR A 3 10.48 -15.60 -20.33
N HIS A 4 10.89 -14.35 -20.10
CA HIS A 4 10.32 -13.54 -19.03
C HIS A 4 8.90 -13.11 -19.40
N PRO A 5 7.94 -13.19 -18.48
CA PRO A 5 6.61 -12.68 -18.73
C PRO A 5 6.71 -11.16 -18.97
N VAL A 6 6.33 -10.76 -20.15
CA VAL A 6 6.31 -9.35 -20.54
C VAL A 6 5.07 -8.70 -19.97
N SER A 7 5.25 -7.56 -19.28
CA SER A 7 4.14 -6.77 -18.78
C SER A 7 3.20 -6.36 -19.94
N PRO A 8 1.87 -6.35 -19.75
CA PRO A 8 0.93 -5.79 -20.73
C PRO A 8 1.23 -4.32 -21.08
N ASN A 9 2.05 -3.65 -20.31
CA ASN A 9 2.52 -2.27 -20.58
C ASN A 9 3.64 -2.17 -21.61
N THR A 10 4.06 -3.26 -22.24
CA THR A 10 5.17 -3.25 -23.23
C THR A 10 4.90 -2.31 -24.40
N VAL A 11 3.67 -2.23 -24.89
CA VAL A 11 3.31 -1.33 -25.99
C VAL A 11 3.50 0.13 -25.56
N LEU A 12 3.06 0.49 -24.35
CA LEU A 12 3.27 1.80 -23.78
C LEU A 12 4.76 2.09 -23.60
N ALA A 13 5.53 1.12 -23.09
CA ALA A 13 6.97 1.26 -22.90
C ALA A 13 7.72 1.61 -24.18
N ASN A 14 7.33 1.03 -25.31
CA ASN A 14 7.92 1.33 -26.60
C ASN A 14 7.56 2.73 -27.15
N ALA A 15 6.51 3.36 -26.64
CA ALA A 15 6.08 4.71 -27.03
C ALA A 15 6.67 5.82 -26.13
N LEU A 16 7.40 5.46 -25.07
CA LEU A 16 7.98 6.41 -24.12
C LEU A 16 9.50 6.51 -24.32
N HIS A 17 10.04 7.71 -24.14
CA HIS A 17 11.50 7.92 -24.12
C HIS A 17 12.08 7.68 -22.71
N HIS A 18 11.34 8.08 -21.68
CA HIS A 18 11.71 7.93 -20.28
C HIS A 18 10.56 7.31 -19.48
N ALA A 19 10.85 6.60 -18.39
CA ALA A 19 9.83 5.97 -17.56
C ALA A 19 8.85 7.01 -16.94
N GLU A 20 9.34 8.19 -16.60
CA GLU A 20 8.53 9.31 -16.07
C GLU A 20 7.59 9.94 -17.09
N ASP A 21 7.76 9.66 -18.39
CA ASP A 21 6.86 10.20 -19.44
C ASP A 21 5.41 9.73 -19.26
N VAL A 22 5.19 8.60 -18.61
CA VAL A 22 3.85 8.11 -18.28
C VAL A 22 3.07 9.09 -17.38
N LEU A 23 3.76 9.87 -16.57
CA LEU A 23 3.17 10.86 -15.65
C LEU A 23 3.09 12.27 -16.25
N THR A 24 3.89 12.56 -17.27
CA THR A 24 4.00 13.90 -17.89
C THR A 24 2.65 14.50 -18.29
N PRO A 25 1.76 13.79 -19.03
CA PRO A 25 0.48 14.36 -19.42
C PRO A 25 -0.37 14.81 -18.20
N ARG A 26 -0.27 14.03 -17.11
CA ARG A 26 -1.03 14.32 -15.89
C ARG A 26 -0.44 15.52 -15.13
N ILE A 27 0.89 15.60 -15.03
CA ILE A 27 1.58 16.72 -14.38
C ILE A 27 1.28 18.03 -15.12
N LEU A 28 1.35 18.03 -16.45
CA LEU A 28 1.10 19.21 -17.26
C LEU A 28 -0.38 19.64 -17.25
N ALA A 29 -1.32 18.70 -17.13
CA ALA A 29 -2.75 18.98 -17.10
C ALA A 29 -3.28 19.40 -15.71
N THR A 30 -2.49 19.24 -14.65
CA THR A 30 -2.92 19.52 -13.28
C THR A 30 -2.12 20.71 -12.74
N PRO A 31 -2.74 21.86 -12.46
CA PRO A 31 -2.07 22.95 -11.76
C PRO A 31 -1.59 22.47 -10.39
N SER A 32 -0.31 22.19 -10.26
CA SER A 32 0.29 21.62 -9.05
C SER A 32 1.48 22.45 -8.61
N GLU A 33 1.56 22.71 -7.32
CA GLU A 33 2.69 23.38 -6.66
C GLU A 33 3.70 22.35 -6.12
N ARG A 34 3.26 21.12 -5.95
CA ARG A 34 4.08 19.98 -5.48
C ARG A 34 3.54 18.63 -5.93
N ILE A 35 4.39 17.61 -5.92
CA ILE A 35 4.05 16.23 -6.23
C ILE A 35 4.32 15.34 -5.01
N VAL A 36 3.36 14.50 -4.64
CA VAL A 36 3.48 13.54 -3.55
C VAL A 36 3.35 12.12 -4.09
N LEU A 37 4.41 11.32 -3.99
CA LEU A 37 4.39 9.92 -4.36
C LEU A 37 3.93 9.08 -3.17
N VAL A 38 2.76 8.47 -3.29
CA VAL A 38 2.13 7.71 -2.18
C VAL A 38 2.39 6.23 -2.37
N VAL A 39 3.16 5.65 -1.46
CA VAL A 39 3.41 4.20 -1.37
C VAL A 39 2.74 3.64 -0.12
N GLY A 40 2.40 2.36 -0.10
CA GLY A 40 1.81 1.75 1.09
C GLY A 40 1.96 0.23 1.10
N THR A 41 2.09 -0.32 2.29
CA THR A 41 2.11 -1.78 2.50
C THR A 41 1.47 -2.16 3.82
N GLN A 42 0.96 -3.39 3.90
CA GLN A 42 0.56 -3.99 5.17
C GLN A 42 1.80 -4.29 6.01
N ILE A 43 1.74 -3.98 7.31
CA ILE A 43 2.85 -4.17 8.24
C ILE A 43 2.92 -5.59 8.83
N ASN A 44 2.22 -6.55 8.26
CA ASN A 44 2.10 -7.93 8.71
C ASN A 44 3.36 -8.77 8.48
N GLY A 45 4.48 -8.25 8.89
CA GLY A 45 5.81 -8.87 8.88
C GLY A 45 6.86 -8.01 8.18
N ALA A 46 8.10 -8.49 8.21
CA ALA A 46 9.25 -7.79 7.64
C ALA A 46 9.03 -7.44 6.16
N PRO A 47 9.54 -6.30 5.71
CA PRO A 47 9.58 -5.97 4.29
C PRO A 47 10.30 -7.06 3.49
N HIS A 48 9.91 -7.24 2.24
CA HIS A 48 10.56 -8.13 1.28
C HIS A 48 11.00 -7.32 0.05
N ILE A 49 11.82 -7.91 -0.81
CA ILE A 49 12.40 -7.22 -1.96
C ILE A 49 11.35 -6.52 -2.84
N GLY A 50 10.18 -7.13 -3.06
CA GLY A 50 9.11 -6.48 -3.84
C GLY A 50 8.58 -5.19 -3.18
N THR A 51 8.54 -5.14 -1.84
CA THR A 51 8.19 -3.92 -1.10
C THR A 51 9.29 -2.87 -1.23
N SER A 52 10.55 -3.26 -1.00
CA SER A 52 11.70 -2.34 -1.10
C SER A 52 11.90 -1.81 -2.51
N LEU A 53 11.61 -2.62 -3.53
CA LEU A 53 11.64 -2.20 -4.93
C LEU A 53 10.64 -1.07 -5.22
N VAL A 54 9.39 -1.22 -4.79
CA VAL A 54 8.36 -0.17 -4.95
C VAL A 54 8.77 1.10 -4.21
N GLN A 55 9.31 0.97 -2.99
CA GLN A 55 9.76 2.08 -2.17
C GLN A 55 10.94 2.83 -2.81
N SER A 56 11.99 2.12 -3.23
CA SER A 56 13.17 2.74 -3.86
C SER A 56 12.83 3.40 -5.19
N LEU A 57 11.98 2.77 -6.00
CA LEU A 57 11.50 3.35 -7.26
C LEU A 57 10.64 4.59 -7.04
N ALA A 58 9.87 4.67 -5.95
CA ALA A 58 9.15 5.89 -5.61
C ALA A 58 10.10 7.05 -5.31
N PHE A 59 11.17 6.81 -4.53
CA PHE A 59 12.18 7.83 -4.27
C PHE A 59 12.95 8.24 -5.53
N ALA A 60 13.39 7.29 -6.35
CA ALA A 60 14.12 7.57 -7.58
C ALA A 60 13.23 8.33 -8.59
N MET A 61 11.97 7.94 -8.74
CA MET A 61 11.00 8.65 -9.57
C MET A 61 10.73 10.06 -9.03
N ALA A 62 10.60 10.24 -7.71
CA ALA A 62 10.42 11.55 -7.10
C ALA A 62 11.60 12.49 -7.44
N ALA A 63 12.84 11.99 -7.39
CA ALA A 63 14.02 12.75 -7.77
C ALA A 63 13.97 13.17 -9.25
N ARG A 64 13.66 12.25 -10.17
CA ARG A 64 13.52 12.54 -11.59
C ARG A 64 12.42 13.56 -11.89
N LEU A 65 11.25 13.44 -11.22
CA LEU A 65 10.15 14.39 -11.38
C LEU A 65 10.53 15.77 -10.87
N ARG A 66 11.19 15.88 -9.70
CA ARG A 66 11.72 17.14 -9.18
C ARG A 66 12.67 17.79 -10.19
N ASP A 67 13.64 17.04 -10.67
CA ASP A 67 14.70 17.56 -11.55
C ASP A 67 14.13 17.97 -12.92
N ARG A 68 13.12 17.26 -13.42
CA ARG A 68 12.51 17.54 -14.72
C ARG A 68 11.50 18.69 -14.70
N PHE A 69 10.68 18.77 -13.65
CA PHE A 69 9.55 19.73 -13.59
C PHE A 69 9.82 20.91 -12.65
N GLY A 70 10.89 20.88 -11.87
CA GLY A 70 11.22 21.93 -10.91
C GLY A 70 10.23 22.04 -9.74
N LEU A 71 9.36 21.03 -9.55
CA LEU A 71 8.37 21.02 -8.49
C LEU A 71 8.89 20.31 -7.23
N PRO A 72 8.62 20.82 -6.03
CA PRO A 72 8.89 20.09 -4.79
C PRO A 72 8.23 18.71 -4.82
N THR A 73 9.00 17.67 -4.48
CA THR A 73 8.50 16.30 -4.42
C THR A 73 8.76 15.68 -3.07
N GLU A 74 7.86 14.83 -2.60
CA GLU A 74 8.02 14.04 -1.37
C GLU A 74 7.49 12.62 -1.55
N VAL A 75 7.92 11.70 -0.69
CA VAL A 75 7.37 10.34 -0.61
C VAL A 75 6.56 10.20 0.68
N LEU A 76 5.28 9.87 0.54
CA LEU A 76 4.39 9.52 1.65
C LEU A 76 4.27 7.99 1.72
N PHE A 77 4.69 7.41 2.84
CA PHE A 77 4.48 5.99 3.11
C PHE A 77 3.30 5.77 4.05
N SER A 78 2.30 5.01 3.57
CA SER A 78 1.16 4.56 4.39
C SER A 78 1.46 3.17 4.96
N ALA A 79 1.76 3.09 6.24
CA ALA A 79 1.92 1.85 6.99
C ALA A 79 0.53 1.31 7.37
N LEU A 80 0.08 0.23 6.69
CA LEU A 80 -1.29 -0.28 6.84
C LEU A 80 -1.39 -1.22 8.04
N ASP A 81 -1.60 -0.64 9.21
CA ASP A 81 -1.72 -1.30 10.51
C ASP A 81 -3.10 -1.94 10.77
N ASN A 82 -4.06 -1.73 9.87
CA ASN A 82 -5.31 -2.49 9.84
C ASN A 82 -5.15 -3.90 9.23
N ALA A 83 -3.93 -4.33 8.93
CA ALA A 83 -3.63 -5.70 8.58
C ALA A 83 -4.05 -6.65 9.72
N PRO A 84 -4.54 -7.87 9.41
CA PRO A 84 -4.87 -8.85 10.43
C PRO A 84 -3.63 -9.27 11.23
N TYR A 85 -3.70 -9.16 12.54
CA TYR A 85 -2.75 -9.71 13.51
C TYR A 85 -3.21 -11.08 13.98
N GLU A 86 -4.48 -11.19 14.37
CA GLU A 86 -5.14 -12.41 14.80
C GLU A 86 -6.38 -12.68 13.94
N LEU A 87 -6.65 -13.96 13.72
CA LEU A 87 -7.83 -14.46 13.02
C LEU A 87 -8.50 -15.54 13.85
N ALA A 88 -9.83 -15.51 13.95
CA ALA A 88 -10.64 -16.52 14.58
C ALA A 88 -11.90 -16.82 13.77
N THR A 89 -12.47 -17.99 13.96
CA THR A 89 -13.78 -18.35 13.42
C THR A 89 -14.71 -18.66 14.59
N ASP A 90 -15.87 -18.05 14.61
CA ASP A 90 -16.91 -18.36 15.58
C ASP A 90 -17.50 -19.74 15.25
N PRO A 91 -17.35 -20.71 16.15
CA PRO A 91 -17.83 -22.08 15.89
C PRO A 91 -19.35 -22.18 15.77
N ALA A 92 -20.09 -21.24 16.36
CA ALA A 92 -21.55 -21.26 16.35
C ALA A 92 -22.13 -20.72 15.02
N SER A 93 -21.55 -19.65 14.47
CA SER A 93 -22.05 -19.01 13.25
C SER A 93 -21.21 -19.32 12.00
N GLY A 94 -19.98 -19.82 12.15
CA GLY A 94 -19.02 -19.94 11.06
C GLY A 94 -18.39 -18.61 10.62
N ASN A 95 -18.79 -17.48 11.21
CA ASN A 95 -18.29 -16.18 10.83
C ASN A 95 -16.83 -15.99 11.24
N ARG A 96 -16.08 -15.36 10.35
CA ARG A 96 -14.66 -15.07 10.58
C ARG A 96 -14.51 -13.70 11.24
N TYR A 97 -13.58 -13.63 12.18
CA TYR A 97 -13.22 -12.42 12.90
C TYR A 97 -11.74 -12.11 12.74
N GLN A 98 -11.39 -10.85 12.86
CA GLN A 98 -10.01 -10.40 12.90
C GLN A 98 -9.78 -9.38 14.02
N ARG A 99 -8.57 -9.36 14.54
CA ARG A 99 -8.01 -8.30 15.36
C ARG A 99 -6.84 -7.71 14.59
N ALA A 100 -6.89 -6.41 14.30
CA ALA A 100 -5.85 -5.76 13.51
C ALA A 100 -4.60 -5.47 14.36
N TYR A 101 -3.45 -5.22 13.69
CA TYR A 101 -2.22 -4.79 14.38
C TYR A 101 -2.45 -3.59 15.28
N ALA A 102 -3.17 -2.57 14.78
CA ALA A 102 -3.52 -1.38 15.55
C ALA A 102 -4.26 -1.68 16.86
N GLN A 103 -5.06 -2.74 16.90
CA GLN A 103 -5.86 -3.12 18.05
C GLN A 103 -5.14 -4.11 18.98
N ALA A 104 -4.19 -4.87 18.45
CA ALA A 104 -3.50 -5.91 19.17
C ALA A 104 -2.25 -5.40 19.90
N LEU A 105 -1.51 -4.47 19.30
CA LEU A 105 -0.20 -4.05 19.81
C LEU A 105 -0.26 -2.79 20.70
N GLY A 106 -1.29 -1.97 20.56
CA GLY A 106 -1.29 -0.62 21.13
C GLY A 106 -0.39 0.35 20.35
N GLU A 107 -0.53 1.64 20.64
CA GLU A 107 0.05 2.71 19.82
C GLU A 107 1.59 2.69 19.81
N GLN A 108 2.22 2.59 21.00
CA GLN A 108 3.69 2.66 21.11
C GLN A 108 4.37 1.47 20.43
N ALA A 109 3.92 0.25 20.71
CA ALA A 109 4.50 -0.95 20.09
C ALA A 109 4.29 -0.99 18.56
N LEU A 110 3.19 -0.41 18.09
CA LEU A 110 2.93 -0.23 16.66
C LEU A 110 3.93 0.76 16.03
N LEU A 111 4.15 1.91 16.66
CA LEU A 111 5.12 2.91 16.20
C LEU A 111 6.54 2.35 16.21
N ASP A 112 6.92 1.61 17.24
CA ASP A 112 8.23 0.95 17.34
C ASP A 112 8.43 -0.06 16.20
N LEU A 113 7.41 -0.86 15.91
CA LEU A 113 7.44 -1.82 14.79
C LEU A 113 7.62 -1.12 13.45
N VAL A 114 6.84 -0.08 13.18
CA VAL A 114 6.91 0.68 11.92
C VAL A 114 8.26 1.38 11.80
N THR A 115 8.76 1.98 12.88
CA THR A 115 10.06 2.64 12.94
C THR A 115 11.19 1.63 12.69
N ALA A 116 11.19 0.49 13.38
CA ALA A 116 12.22 -0.52 13.21
C ALA A 116 12.29 -1.12 11.80
N HIS A 117 11.14 -1.32 11.16
CA HIS A 117 11.08 -2.02 9.88
C HIS A 117 11.23 -1.12 8.65
N TYR A 118 10.83 0.16 8.74
CA TYR A 118 10.72 1.01 7.54
C TYR A 118 11.58 2.28 7.62
N GLN A 119 11.67 2.92 8.79
CA GLN A 119 12.38 4.19 8.92
C GLN A 119 13.85 4.16 8.48
N PRO A 120 14.66 3.10 8.78
CA PRO A 120 16.06 3.10 8.39
C PRO A 120 16.26 3.16 6.87
N LEU A 121 15.50 2.36 6.10
CA LEU A 121 15.57 2.37 4.65
C LEU A 121 15.10 3.72 4.07
N PHE A 122 13.96 4.24 4.54
CA PHE A 122 13.45 5.53 4.08
C PHE A 122 14.41 6.67 4.35
N THR A 123 15.05 6.68 5.53
CA THR A 123 16.07 7.67 5.87
C THR A 123 17.29 7.56 4.96
N ALA A 124 17.75 6.36 4.64
CA ALA A 124 18.89 6.17 3.74
C ALA A 124 18.57 6.64 2.31
N LEU A 125 17.42 6.24 1.74
CA LEU A 125 16.96 6.67 0.41
C LEU A 125 16.78 8.20 0.35
N SER A 126 16.12 8.77 1.36
CA SER A 126 15.90 10.21 1.48
C SER A 126 17.21 11.01 1.48
N ARG A 127 18.19 10.59 2.26
CA ARG A 127 19.51 11.25 2.34
C ARG A 127 20.26 11.18 1.01
N ARG A 128 20.20 10.04 0.31
CA ARG A 128 20.90 9.84 -0.97
C ARG A 128 20.34 10.72 -2.08
N LEU A 129 19.04 10.91 -2.14
CA LEU A 129 18.37 11.60 -3.24
C LEU A 129 17.93 13.03 -2.88
N GLY A 130 18.05 13.44 -1.62
CA GLY A 130 17.53 14.73 -1.17
C GLY A 130 16.00 14.83 -1.29
N ILE A 131 15.28 13.72 -1.20
CA ILE A 131 13.83 13.66 -1.28
C ILE A 131 13.25 13.51 0.12
N PRO A 132 12.47 14.46 0.63
CA PRO A 132 11.82 14.33 1.93
C PRO A 132 10.81 13.17 1.93
N HIS A 133 10.60 12.60 3.10
CA HIS A 133 9.58 11.55 3.26
C HIS A 133 8.82 11.73 4.56
N ARG A 134 7.65 11.11 4.59
CA ARG A 134 6.77 11.04 5.75
C ARG A 134 6.20 9.63 5.86
N ILE A 135 6.18 9.08 7.06
CA ILE A 135 5.55 7.79 7.38
C ILE A 135 4.28 8.08 8.17
N GLU A 136 3.16 7.55 7.73
CA GLU A 136 1.86 7.69 8.35
C GLU A 136 1.22 6.31 8.50
N THR A 137 0.74 5.98 9.70
CA THR A 137 -0.01 4.75 9.91
C THR A 137 -1.45 4.90 9.41
N TYR A 138 -2.13 3.79 9.12
CA TYR A 138 -3.55 3.87 8.79
C TYR A 138 -4.38 4.35 9.99
N THR A 139 -3.96 4.02 11.22
CA THR A 139 -4.53 4.57 12.45
C THR A 139 -4.53 6.09 12.45
N GLN A 140 -3.40 6.71 12.15
CA GLN A 140 -3.29 8.18 12.03
C GLN A 140 -4.15 8.72 10.89
N GLN A 141 -4.09 8.08 9.72
CA GLN A 141 -4.86 8.50 8.56
C GLN A 141 -6.38 8.47 8.80
N GLN A 142 -6.92 7.35 9.31
CA GLN A 142 -8.35 7.20 9.55
C GLN A 142 -8.87 8.03 10.73
N ALA A 143 -7.99 8.45 11.66
CA ALA A 143 -8.33 9.35 12.74
C ALA A 143 -8.43 10.82 12.29
N GLY A 144 -7.84 11.16 11.13
CA GLY A 144 -7.85 12.50 10.59
C GLY A 144 -9.27 12.98 10.24
N GLU A 145 -9.61 14.21 10.67
CA GLU A 145 -10.94 14.81 10.44
C GLU A 145 -11.31 14.80 8.95
N HIS A 146 -10.37 15.16 8.08
CA HIS A 146 -10.60 15.20 6.64
C HIS A 146 -10.95 13.83 6.06
N TYR A 147 -10.27 12.76 6.49
CA TYR A 147 -10.54 11.39 6.07
C TYR A 147 -11.93 10.92 6.52
N ARG A 148 -12.29 11.16 7.79
CA ARG A 148 -13.60 10.81 8.37
C ARG A 148 -14.74 11.58 7.69
N ARG A 149 -14.57 12.88 7.47
CA ARG A 149 -15.53 13.71 6.75
C ARG A 149 -15.71 13.24 5.29
N THR A 150 -14.63 12.82 4.65
CA THR A 150 -14.68 12.22 3.29
C THR A 150 -15.50 10.94 3.30
N TRP A 151 -15.28 10.06 4.28
CA TRP A 151 -16.06 8.84 4.41
C TRP A 151 -17.56 9.13 4.67
N LEU A 152 -17.90 10.03 5.58
CA LEU A 152 -19.28 10.41 5.85
C LEU A 152 -19.99 10.95 4.60
N ARG A 153 -19.33 11.83 3.84
CA ARG A 153 -19.83 12.38 2.58
C ARG A 153 -20.00 11.33 1.48
N LEU A 154 -19.24 10.25 1.54
CA LEU A 154 -19.33 9.15 0.60
C LEU A 154 -20.57 8.27 0.88
N LEU A 155 -21.00 8.09 2.13
CA LEU A 155 -22.05 7.15 2.51
C LEU A 155 -23.32 7.24 1.66
N PRO A 156 -23.88 8.42 1.33
CA PRO A 156 -25.08 8.50 0.48
C PRO A 156 -24.88 8.00 -0.95
N ARG A 157 -23.63 7.87 -1.39
CA ARG A 157 -23.26 7.47 -2.76
C ARG A 157 -22.50 6.14 -2.84
N VAL A 158 -22.25 5.50 -1.70
CA VAL A 158 -21.42 4.27 -1.66
C VAL A 158 -22.03 3.13 -2.47
N ASP A 159 -23.34 3.09 -2.60
CA ASP A 159 -24.04 2.08 -3.39
C ASP A 159 -23.70 2.15 -4.88
N ALA A 160 -23.45 3.32 -5.43
CA ALA A 160 -23.00 3.48 -6.81
C ALA A 160 -21.63 2.82 -7.07
N ALA A 161 -20.76 2.77 -6.04
CA ALA A 161 -19.44 2.16 -6.13
C ALA A 161 -19.41 0.70 -5.65
N ARG A 162 -20.51 0.18 -5.10
CA ARG A 162 -20.59 -1.14 -4.43
C ARG A 162 -20.00 -2.27 -5.25
N TRP A 163 -20.40 -2.36 -6.51
CA TRP A 163 -19.92 -3.40 -7.43
C TRP A 163 -18.39 -3.36 -7.60
N TRP A 164 -17.84 -2.18 -7.80
CA TRP A 164 -16.40 -2.00 -8.00
C TRP A 164 -15.58 -2.28 -6.73
N LEU A 165 -16.13 -1.94 -5.56
CA LEU A 165 -15.44 -2.11 -4.26
C LEU A 165 -15.42 -3.55 -3.78
N ALA A 166 -16.41 -4.34 -4.16
CA ALA A 166 -16.55 -5.72 -3.72
C ALA A 166 -17.18 -6.58 -4.83
N PRO A 167 -16.50 -6.79 -5.96
CA PRO A 167 -17.07 -7.46 -7.13
C PRO A 167 -17.49 -8.91 -6.85
N SER A 168 -16.92 -9.55 -5.83
CA SER A 168 -17.25 -10.93 -5.45
C SER A 168 -18.44 -11.04 -4.49
N THR A 169 -18.68 -10.02 -3.66
CA THR A 169 -19.74 -10.04 -2.62
C THR A 169 -20.79 -8.95 -2.82
N GLY A 170 -20.50 -7.93 -3.64
CA GLY A 170 -21.38 -6.78 -3.87
C GLY A 170 -21.56 -5.88 -2.64
N THR A 171 -20.76 -6.04 -1.59
CA THR A 171 -20.91 -5.27 -0.34
C THR A 171 -19.57 -4.74 0.14
N PRO A 172 -19.36 -3.41 0.21
CA PRO A 172 -18.18 -2.84 0.82
C PRO A 172 -18.20 -3.11 2.34
N HIS A 173 -17.05 -3.55 2.87
CA HIS A 173 -16.96 -3.92 4.28
C HIS A 173 -16.36 -2.79 5.09
N LEU A 174 -17.09 -2.38 6.14
CA LEU A 174 -16.59 -1.58 7.25
C LEU A 174 -16.50 -2.47 8.48
N ARG A 175 -15.35 -2.51 9.11
CA ARG A 175 -15.13 -3.13 10.40
C ARG A 175 -14.92 -2.02 11.43
N VAL A 176 -15.69 -2.05 12.49
CA VAL A 176 -15.47 -1.21 13.67
C VAL A 176 -15.04 -2.15 14.78
N PRO A 177 -13.81 -2.09 15.30
CA PRO A 177 -13.39 -2.95 16.39
C PRO A 177 -14.28 -2.81 17.62
N CYS A 178 -14.49 -3.91 18.34
CA CYS A 178 -15.23 -3.92 19.58
C CYS A 178 -14.60 -2.93 20.57
N PRO A 179 -15.38 -1.99 21.15
CA PRO A 179 -14.85 -0.95 22.03
C PRO A 179 -14.56 -1.45 23.46
N HIS A 180 -14.88 -2.70 23.75
CA HIS A 180 -14.60 -3.27 25.07
C HIS A 180 -13.07 -3.27 25.31
N PRO A 181 -12.59 -2.86 26.50
CA PRO A 181 -11.17 -2.87 26.81
C PRO A 181 -10.48 -4.18 26.43
N ASP A 182 -9.28 -4.08 25.82
CA ASP A 182 -8.42 -5.20 25.39
C ASP A 182 -9.02 -6.16 24.36
N CYS A 183 -10.22 -5.88 23.83
CA CYS A 183 -10.88 -6.73 22.85
C CYS A 183 -10.42 -6.43 21.41
N GLY A 184 -10.95 -5.42 20.78
CA GLY A 184 -10.57 -5.02 19.41
C GLY A 184 -10.98 -6.00 18.30
N TRP A 185 -11.73 -7.06 18.56
CA TRP A 185 -12.22 -7.99 17.55
C TRP A 185 -13.31 -7.36 16.69
N ALA A 186 -13.26 -7.61 15.39
CA ALA A 186 -14.29 -7.22 14.43
C ALA A 186 -14.56 -8.34 13.44
N GLU A 187 -15.80 -8.46 12.99
CA GLU A 187 -16.20 -9.45 11.98
C GLU A 187 -15.50 -9.13 10.64
N LYS A 188 -14.73 -10.10 10.10
CA LYS A 188 -13.85 -9.88 8.96
C LYS A 188 -14.58 -9.44 7.70
N HIS A 189 -15.73 -10.04 7.42
CA HIS A 189 -16.53 -9.75 6.23
C HIS A 189 -17.70 -8.80 6.52
N ALA A 190 -17.80 -8.28 7.76
CA ALA A 190 -18.79 -7.29 8.18
C ALA A 190 -20.24 -7.65 7.80
N GLU A 191 -20.60 -8.94 7.81
CA GLU A 191 -21.90 -9.45 7.35
C GLU A 191 -23.06 -8.91 8.21
N ARG A 192 -22.80 -8.73 9.51
CA ARG A 192 -23.76 -8.21 10.49
C ARG A 192 -23.53 -6.73 10.83
N THR A 193 -22.56 -6.09 10.21
CA THR A 193 -22.32 -4.66 10.38
C THR A 193 -23.37 -3.88 9.60
N ARG A 194 -23.96 -2.87 10.25
CA ARG A 194 -24.90 -1.94 9.63
C ARG A 194 -24.43 -0.52 9.87
N VAL A 195 -24.54 0.31 8.84
CA VAL A 195 -24.19 1.73 8.88
C VAL A 195 -25.43 2.54 8.58
N HIS A 196 -25.76 3.46 9.46
CA HIS A 196 -26.86 4.39 9.31
C HIS A 196 -26.31 5.83 9.37
N LEU A 197 -26.51 6.60 8.31
CA LEU A 197 -26.15 8.02 8.29
C LEU A 197 -27.25 8.80 9.06
N ALA A 198 -26.92 9.20 10.27
CA ALA A 198 -27.88 9.95 11.14
C ALA A 198 -28.06 11.39 10.65
N ASN A 199 -26.96 12.00 10.17
CA ASN A 199 -26.93 13.32 9.54
C ASN A 199 -25.61 13.48 8.76
N PRO A 200 -25.38 14.57 7.99
CA PRO A 200 -24.16 14.74 7.17
C PRO A 200 -22.83 14.67 7.94
N GLU A 201 -22.85 14.87 9.26
CA GLU A 201 -21.67 14.89 10.12
C GLU A 201 -21.61 13.69 11.09
N SER A 202 -22.55 12.73 11.00
CA SER A 202 -22.60 11.61 11.95
C SER A 202 -23.21 10.36 11.33
N ALA A 203 -22.54 9.22 11.56
CA ALA A 203 -23.06 7.90 11.24
C ALA A 203 -23.06 7.00 12.47
N GLU A 204 -24.11 6.21 12.61
CA GLU A 204 -24.21 5.15 13.61
C GLU A 204 -23.85 3.81 12.96
N VAL A 205 -23.02 3.05 13.65
CA VAL A 205 -22.60 1.71 13.23
C VAL A 205 -23.01 0.71 14.29
N SER A 206 -23.69 -0.34 13.90
CA SER A 206 -23.93 -1.52 14.74
C SER A 206 -23.16 -2.71 14.19
N ALA A 207 -22.56 -3.50 15.08
CA ALA A 207 -21.76 -4.66 14.74
C ALA A 207 -21.85 -5.74 15.83
N VAL A 208 -21.23 -6.90 15.61
CA VAL A 208 -21.25 -8.01 16.55
C VAL A 208 -19.81 -8.44 16.85
N CYS A 209 -19.46 -8.50 18.12
CA CYS A 209 -18.17 -8.97 18.60
C CYS A 209 -18.17 -10.48 18.79
N LEU A 210 -17.01 -11.11 18.61
CA LEU A 210 -16.80 -12.54 18.88
C LEU A 210 -17.10 -12.93 20.34
N HIS A 211 -16.78 -12.04 21.31
CA HIS A 211 -16.85 -12.34 22.73
C HIS A 211 -17.93 -11.57 23.48
N HIS A 212 -18.31 -10.37 23.01
CA HIS A 212 -19.19 -9.46 23.76
C HIS A 212 -20.58 -9.28 23.10
N GLY A 213 -20.86 -9.97 21.99
CA GLY A 213 -22.13 -9.85 21.30
C GLY A 213 -22.31 -8.49 20.58
N PRO A 214 -23.56 -8.02 20.42
CA PRO A 214 -23.87 -6.78 19.71
C PRO A 214 -23.29 -5.54 20.40
N TYR A 215 -22.81 -4.58 19.61
CA TYR A 215 -22.36 -3.27 20.08
C TYR A 215 -22.61 -2.20 19.02
N GLY A 216 -22.58 -0.95 19.44
CA GLY A 216 -22.72 0.22 18.58
C GLY A 216 -21.55 1.19 18.72
N ALA A 217 -21.35 2.01 17.70
CA ALA A 217 -20.42 3.12 17.70
C ALA A 217 -20.98 4.28 16.88
N THR A 218 -20.82 5.50 17.37
CA THR A 218 -21.11 6.72 16.61
C THR A 218 -19.82 7.24 16.02
N ILE A 219 -19.81 7.55 14.73
CA ILE A 219 -18.65 8.06 14.00
C ILE A 219 -18.95 9.48 13.53
N THR A 220 -18.09 10.40 13.95
CA THR A 220 -18.13 11.81 13.55
C THR A 220 -16.79 12.20 12.90
N PRO A 221 -16.64 13.40 12.32
CA PRO A 221 -15.35 13.85 11.78
C PRO A 221 -14.22 13.86 12.81
N THR A 222 -14.49 14.10 14.09
CA THR A 222 -13.49 14.29 15.14
C THR A 222 -13.45 13.19 16.19
N ALA A 223 -14.44 12.29 16.19
CA ALA A 223 -14.56 11.26 17.22
C ALA A 223 -15.24 9.98 16.71
N GLY A 224 -15.19 8.94 17.53
CA GLY A 224 -15.84 7.66 17.28
C GLY A 224 -14.87 6.51 17.02
N GLY A 225 -15.43 5.33 16.75
CA GLY A 225 -14.68 4.09 16.55
C GLY A 225 -13.66 4.14 15.40
N TYR A 226 -12.75 3.19 15.41
CA TYR A 226 -11.76 3.00 14.35
C TYR A 226 -12.45 2.56 13.05
N LEU A 227 -12.14 3.24 11.93
CA LEU A 227 -12.68 2.93 10.60
C LEU A 227 -11.79 1.91 9.89
N ASP A 228 -11.99 0.62 10.13
CA ASP A 228 -11.28 -0.41 9.36
C ASP A 228 -12.04 -0.76 8.08
N LEU A 229 -11.72 -0.06 7.00
CA LEU A 229 -12.30 -0.29 5.69
C LEU A 229 -11.61 -1.44 4.95
N ALA A 230 -12.38 -2.28 4.24
CA ALA A 230 -11.84 -3.29 3.34
C ALA A 230 -10.97 -2.65 2.24
N THR A 231 -10.05 -3.42 1.68
CA THR A 231 -8.94 -2.90 0.90
C THR A 231 -9.32 -1.93 -0.23
N LEU A 232 -10.29 -2.27 -1.09
CA LEU A 232 -10.71 -1.38 -2.19
C LEU A 232 -11.50 -0.18 -1.65
N TYR A 233 -12.37 -0.40 -0.67
CA TYR A 233 -13.12 0.68 -0.02
C TYR A 233 -12.20 1.68 0.68
N ARG A 234 -11.19 1.19 1.39
CA ARG A 234 -10.15 2.04 2.00
C ARG A 234 -9.42 2.89 0.95
N ASN A 235 -9.04 2.29 -0.20
CA ASN A 235 -8.40 3.05 -1.27
C ASN A 235 -9.35 4.10 -1.85
N LEU A 236 -10.63 3.80 -2.03
CA LEU A 236 -11.62 4.79 -2.48
C LEU A 236 -11.65 6.00 -1.55
N VAL A 237 -11.83 5.79 -0.24
CA VAL A 237 -11.91 6.90 0.74
C VAL A 237 -10.59 7.67 0.80
N LYS A 238 -9.45 6.98 0.84
CA LYS A 238 -8.12 7.61 0.83
C LYS A 238 -7.91 8.47 -0.41
N GLU A 239 -8.21 7.93 -1.58
CA GLU A 239 -7.94 8.63 -2.83
C GLU A 239 -8.91 9.80 -3.05
N LEU A 240 -10.18 9.70 -2.60
CA LEU A 240 -11.09 10.84 -2.51
C LEU A 240 -10.55 11.94 -1.59
N ALA A 241 -10.02 11.57 -0.43
CA ALA A 241 -9.43 12.54 0.49
C ALA A 241 -8.19 13.22 -0.11
N LEU A 242 -7.36 12.48 -0.84
CA LEU A 242 -6.15 13.01 -1.49
C LEU A 242 -6.44 13.88 -2.73
N THR A 243 -7.61 13.75 -3.36
CA THR A 243 -7.98 14.61 -4.52
C THR A 243 -8.50 15.98 -4.10
N SER A 244 -8.81 16.18 -2.82
CA SER A 244 -9.38 17.44 -2.32
C SER A 244 -8.37 18.60 -2.14
N PRO A 245 -7.09 18.39 -1.78
CA PRO A 245 -6.13 19.47 -1.60
C PRO A 245 -5.74 20.10 -2.93
N GLN A 246 -5.99 21.40 -3.07
CA GLN A 246 -5.52 22.20 -4.21
C GLN A 246 -3.98 22.30 -4.19
N GLY A 247 -3.37 22.39 -5.35
CA GLY A 247 -1.93 22.59 -5.50
C GLY A 247 -1.07 21.32 -5.24
N THR A 248 -1.66 20.16 -4.99
CA THR A 248 -0.92 18.91 -4.78
C THR A 248 -1.34 17.82 -5.76
N LEU A 249 -0.41 17.33 -6.56
CA LEU A 249 -0.63 16.13 -7.36
C LEU A 249 -0.18 14.89 -6.57
N HIS A 250 -1.10 14.00 -6.27
CA HIS A 250 -0.79 12.70 -5.67
C HIS A 250 -0.59 11.64 -6.75
N VAL A 251 0.54 10.94 -6.70
CA VAL A 251 0.88 9.82 -7.56
C VAL A 251 0.82 8.54 -6.72
N MET A 252 -0.14 7.67 -7.01
CA MET A 252 -0.29 6.39 -6.33
C MET A 252 0.71 5.39 -6.90
N VAL A 253 1.78 5.10 -6.15
CA VAL A 253 2.84 4.16 -6.55
C VAL A 253 2.56 2.79 -5.96
N LYS A 254 2.39 1.80 -6.81
CA LYS A 254 2.01 0.43 -6.41
C LYS A 254 2.82 -0.60 -7.21
N GLY A 255 2.91 -1.83 -6.69
CA GLY A 255 3.42 -2.95 -7.49
C GLY A 255 2.49 -3.30 -8.65
N GLY A 256 3.01 -3.91 -9.70
CA GLY A 256 2.25 -4.29 -10.89
C GLY A 256 1.06 -5.22 -10.63
N ASP A 257 1.07 -5.97 -9.51
CA ASP A 257 -0.05 -6.80 -9.06
C ASP A 257 -1.30 -5.98 -8.68
N TRP A 258 -1.17 -4.66 -8.50
CA TRP A 258 -2.26 -3.77 -8.16
C TRP A 258 -2.96 -3.11 -9.35
N VAL A 259 -2.57 -3.40 -10.58
CA VAL A 259 -3.19 -2.82 -11.78
C VAL A 259 -4.70 -3.04 -11.78
N PHE A 260 -5.14 -4.29 -11.65
CA PHE A 260 -6.57 -4.62 -11.62
C PHE A 260 -7.32 -3.95 -10.46
N GLY A 261 -6.79 -4.03 -9.24
CA GLY A 261 -7.40 -3.40 -8.07
C GLY A 261 -7.48 -1.87 -8.20
N SER A 262 -6.51 -1.25 -8.86
CA SER A 262 -6.52 0.19 -9.11
C SER A 262 -7.57 0.60 -10.14
N HIS A 263 -7.80 -0.19 -11.18
CA HIS A 263 -8.90 0.03 -12.11
C HIS A 263 -10.27 -0.01 -11.41
N LEU A 264 -10.48 -0.98 -10.52
CA LEU A 264 -11.72 -1.04 -9.73
C LEU A 264 -11.89 0.22 -8.85
N VAL A 265 -10.81 0.74 -8.28
CA VAL A 265 -10.87 2.00 -7.51
C VAL A 265 -11.15 3.19 -8.43
N ASP A 266 -10.58 3.26 -9.63
CA ASP A 266 -10.85 4.34 -10.59
C ASP A 266 -12.32 4.35 -11.03
N GLU A 267 -12.89 3.19 -11.32
CA GLU A 267 -14.30 3.06 -11.66
C GLU A 267 -15.20 3.44 -10.46
N ALA A 268 -14.83 3.04 -9.25
CA ALA A 268 -15.54 3.43 -8.03
C ALA A 268 -15.49 4.95 -7.80
N LEU A 269 -14.32 5.59 -8.03
CA LEU A 269 -14.15 7.04 -7.94
C LEU A 269 -15.05 7.78 -8.93
N GLN A 270 -15.14 7.29 -10.17
CA GLN A 270 -16.01 7.86 -11.20
C GLN A 270 -17.50 7.65 -10.84
N ALA A 271 -17.86 6.45 -10.37
CA ALA A 271 -19.22 6.15 -9.94
C ALA A 271 -19.72 7.07 -8.80
N VAL A 272 -18.82 7.55 -7.94
CA VAL A 272 -19.16 8.51 -6.89
C VAL A 272 -18.96 9.97 -7.29
N GLY A 273 -18.70 10.25 -8.57
CA GLY A 273 -18.79 11.57 -9.17
C GLY A 273 -17.48 12.25 -9.54
N LEU A 274 -16.31 11.58 -9.48
CA LEU A 274 -15.08 12.15 -10.02
C LEU A 274 -15.04 12.00 -11.55
N THR A 275 -14.55 13.02 -12.21
CA THR A 275 -14.19 12.94 -13.62
C THR A 275 -12.83 12.23 -13.80
N ARG A 276 -12.55 11.71 -14.97
CA ARG A 276 -11.23 11.12 -15.29
C ARG A 276 -10.07 12.07 -15.04
N ALA A 277 -10.28 13.37 -15.26
CA ALA A 277 -9.27 14.39 -15.00
C ALA A 277 -8.96 14.57 -13.51
N GLN A 278 -9.85 14.20 -12.62
CA GLN A 278 -9.68 14.31 -11.17
C GLN A 278 -9.11 13.03 -10.53
N LEU A 279 -9.07 11.91 -11.26
CA LEU A 279 -8.49 10.67 -10.72
C LEU A 279 -7.02 10.89 -10.31
N PRO A 280 -6.51 10.26 -9.26
CA PRO A 280 -5.10 10.35 -8.91
C PRO A 280 -4.22 9.78 -10.03
N ALA A 281 -3.00 10.31 -10.17
CA ALA A 281 -2.03 9.72 -11.06
C ALA A 281 -1.58 8.35 -10.52
N ARG A 282 -1.22 7.43 -11.42
CA ARG A 282 -0.81 6.06 -11.05
C ARG A 282 0.52 5.70 -11.65
N LEU A 283 1.36 5.05 -10.86
CA LEU A 283 2.62 4.47 -11.28
C LEU A 283 2.68 3.01 -10.80
N PHE A 284 2.80 2.08 -11.74
CA PHE A 284 2.92 0.66 -11.42
C PHE A 284 4.37 0.21 -11.61
N CYS A 285 5.02 -0.12 -10.50
CA CYS A 285 6.39 -0.59 -10.46
C CYS A 285 6.51 -2.04 -10.93
N PRO A 286 7.71 -2.45 -11.41
CA PRO A 286 8.03 -3.83 -11.72
C PRO A 286 7.62 -4.78 -10.59
N GLN A 287 7.19 -5.98 -10.98
CA GLN A 287 6.81 -7.04 -10.06
C GLN A 287 7.91 -8.09 -9.99
N VAL A 288 8.24 -8.56 -8.79
CA VAL A 288 9.10 -9.72 -8.62
C VAL A 288 8.24 -10.98 -8.70
N VAL A 289 8.60 -11.88 -9.60
CA VAL A 289 7.85 -13.09 -9.91
C VAL A 289 8.68 -14.34 -9.67
N THR A 290 7.98 -15.47 -9.50
CA THR A 290 8.55 -16.81 -9.47
C THR A 290 8.88 -17.30 -10.90
N ASP A 291 9.49 -18.44 -11.01
CA ASP A 291 9.84 -19.08 -12.29
C ASP A 291 8.59 -19.43 -13.13
N THR A 292 7.43 -19.53 -12.49
CA THR A 292 6.14 -19.75 -13.16
C THR A 292 5.44 -18.45 -13.57
N GLY A 293 6.04 -17.27 -13.32
CA GLY A 293 5.44 -15.97 -13.57
C GLY A 293 4.45 -15.49 -12.50
N ALA A 294 4.20 -16.29 -11.46
CA ALA A 294 3.37 -15.86 -10.35
C ALA A 294 4.11 -14.85 -9.47
N LYS A 295 3.39 -13.92 -8.83
CA LYS A 295 3.98 -12.98 -7.88
C LYS A 295 4.75 -13.71 -6.79
N LEU A 296 5.96 -13.25 -6.47
CA LEU A 296 6.71 -13.73 -5.30
C LEU A 296 5.91 -13.44 -4.01
N SER A 297 5.39 -14.49 -3.40
CA SER A 297 4.55 -14.38 -2.20
C SER A 297 5.26 -14.95 -0.98
N LYS A 298 5.75 -14.06 -0.11
CA LYS A 298 6.39 -14.43 1.15
C LYS A 298 5.52 -15.34 2.03
N SER A 299 4.21 -15.06 2.11
CA SER A 299 3.29 -15.84 2.93
C SER A 299 3.13 -17.27 2.40
N LEU A 300 2.95 -17.46 1.11
CA LEU A 300 2.83 -18.79 0.51
C LEU A 300 4.08 -19.62 0.68
N ILE A 301 5.27 -19.01 0.53
CA ILE A 301 6.55 -19.70 0.72
C ILE A 301 6.73 -20.09 2.19
N ARG A 302 6.47 -19.18 3.13
CA ARG A 302 6.61 -19.44 4.57
C ARG A 302 5.63 -20.51 5.07
N GLU A 303 4.43 -20.58 4.46
CA GLU A 303 3.41 -21.59 4.78
C GLU A 303 3.67 -22.94 4.05
N GLY A 304 4.75 -23.06 3.28
CA GLY A 304 5.07 -24.27 2.50
C GLY A 304 4.13 -24.50 1.30
N ARG A 305 3.32 -23.54 0.94
CA ARG A 305 2.32 -23.62 -0.15
C ARG A 305 2.90 -23.26 -1.52
N ALA A 306 4.09 -22.67 -1.54
CA ALA A 306 4.87 -22.40 -2.75
C ALA A 306 6.35 -22.69 -2.48
N PRO A 307 7.09 -23.24 -3.45
CA PRO A 307 8.53 -23.45 -3.32
C PRO A 307 9.26 -22.09 -3.30
N LEU A 308 10.47 -22.10 -2.73
CA LEU A 308 11.39 -20.98 -2.88
C LEU A 308 11.84 -20.92 -4.35
N PRO A 309 11.71 -19.77 -5.06
CA PRO A 309 12.15 -19.65 -6.43
C PRO A 309 13.66 -19.86 -6.57
N GLU A 310 14.09 -20.38 -7.71
CA GLU A 310 15.50 -20.50 -8.03
C GLU A 310 16.21 -19.14 -7.98
N GLY A 311 17.37 -19.08 -7.35
CA GLY A 311 18.15 -17.86 -7.17
C GLY A 311 17.61 -16.87 -6.16
N ALA A 312 16.54 -17.21 -5.42
CA ALA A 312 16.05 -16.38 -4.33
C ALA A 312 16.95 -16.51 -3.09
N ALA A 313 17.52 -15.40 -2.64
CA ALA A 313 18.26 -15.32 -1.40
C ALA A 313 17.31 -15.02 -0.21
N PRO A 314 17.66 -15.45 1.04
CA PRO A 314 16.82 -15.24 2.23
C PRO A 314 16.42 -13.76 2.44
N TRP A 315 17.31 -12.81 2.19
CA TRP A 315 17.04 -11.39 2.31
C TRP A 315 15.96 -10.89 1.33
N MET A 316 15.70 -11.59 0.24
CA MET A 316 14.62 -11.23 -0.69
C MET A 316 13.24 -11.44 -0.09
N LEU A 317 13.10 -12.38 0.84
CA LEU A 317 11.87 -12.65 1.57
C LEU A 317 11.75 -11.86 2.87
N ASP A 318 12.89 -11.49 3.47
CA ASP A 318 12.99 -10.73 4.70
C ASP A 318 14.22 -9.83 4.64
N THR A 319 14.03 -8.54 4.39
CA THR A 319 15.14 -7.59 4.20
C THR A 319 16.04 -7.43 5.43
N ARG A 320 15.60 -7.87 6.62
CA ARG A 320 16.42 -7.89 7.84
C ARG A 320 17.56 -8.93 7.74
N GLN A 321 17.46 -9.88 6.81
CA GLN A 321 18.52 -10.87 6.53
C GLN A 321 19.53 -10.37 5.48
N TRP A 322 19.48 -9.09 5.11
CA TRP A 322 20.50 -8.47 4.28
C TRP A 322 21.85 -8.52 5.01
N PRO A 323 22.92 -9.06 4.37
CA PRO A 323 24.19 -9.30 5.07
C PRO A 323 25.02 -8.03 5.33
N GLY A 324 24.63 -6.89 4.74
CA GLY A 324 25.30 -5.60 4.90
C GLY A 324 24.54 -4.63 5.79
N THR A 325 24.95 -3.36 5.71
CA THR A 325 24.23 -2.26 6.37
C THR A 325 22.99 -1.84 5.58
N VAL A 326 22.07 -1.14 6.22
CA VAL A 326 20.89 -0.57 5.53
C VAL A 326 21.28 0.47 4.48
N THR A 327 22.41 1.17 4.67
CA THR A 327 22.94 2.13 3.70
C THR A 327 23.42 1.41 2.44
N GLU A 328 24.18 0.33 2.58
CA GLU A 328 24.60 -0.51 1.45
C GLU A 328 23.38 -1.10 0.73
N TYR A 329 22.36 -1.54 1.47
CA TYR A 329 21.11 -2.01 0.86
C TYR A 329 20.41 -0.91 0.06
N ALA A 330 20.30 0.29 0.60
CA ALA A 330 19.71 1.44 -0.08
C ALA A 330 20.50 1.80 -1.36
N ASP A 331 21.84 1.77 -1.31
CA ASP A 331 22.68 2.05 -2.46
C ASP A 331 22.48 1.01 -3.59
N GLN A 332 22.38 -0.27 -3.24
CA GLN A 332 22.08 -1.34 -4.21
C GLN A 332 20.67 -1.20 -4.82
N LEU A 333 19.69 -0.85 -3.99
CA LEU A 333 18.33 -0.58 -4.47
C LEU A 333 18.27 0.62 -5.41
N LEU A 334 19.02 1.69 -5.13
CA LEU A 334 19.07 2.88 -5.99
C LEU A 334 19.81 2.59 -7.31
N ALA A 335 20.90 1.84 -7.27
CA ALA A 335 21.61 1.40 -8.51
C ALA A 335 20.68 0.55 -9.39
N MET A 336 19.93 -0.37 -8.79
CA MET A 336 18.90 -1.13 -9.49
C MET A 336 17.79 -0.20 -10.03
N ALA A 337 17.26 0.71 -9.21
CA ALA A 337 16.21 1.65 -9.61
C ALA A 337 16.65 2.49 -10.81
N GLU A 338 17.90 2.97 -10.82
CA GLU A 338 18.47 3.72 -11.95
C GLU A 338 18.52 2.86 -13.22
N THR A 339 18.95 1.61 -13.11
CA THR A 339 18.94 0.65 -14.24
C THR A 339 17.52 0.45 -14.77
N LEU A 340 16.54 0.27 -13.89
CA LEU A 340 15.14 0.06 -14.29
C LEU A 340 14.51 1.31 -14.92
N LEU A 341 14.88 2.49 -14.45
CA LEU A 341 14.36 3.77 -14.96
C LEU A 341 15.10 4.29 -16.19
N SER A 342 16.25 3.71 -16.53
CA SER A 342 17.05 4.14 -17.70
C SER A 342 16.36 3.85 -19.04
N ASP A 343 15.50 2.83 -19.08
CA ASP A 343 14.73 2.46 -20.27
C ASP A 343 13.30 2.05 -19.84
N PRO A 344 12.24 2.65 -20.40
CA PRO A 344 10.87 2.27 -20.12
C PRO A 344 10.58 0.77 -20.25
N ARG A 345 11.25 0.07 -21.17
CA ARG A 345 11.10 -1.38 -21.35
C ARG A 345 11.62 -2.17 -20.14
N HIS A 346 12.61 -1.66 -19.43
CA HIS A 346 13.06 -2.24 -18.16
C HIS A 346 12.09 -1.93 -17.03
N PHE A 347 11.53 -0.73 -17.00
CA PHE A 347 10.58 -0.34 -15.95
C PHE A 347 9.23 -1.06 -16.06
N PHE A 348 8.70 -1.24 -17.27
CA PHE A 348 7.36 -1.80 -17.46
C PHE A 348 7.33 -3.32 -17.68
N ARG A 349 8.25 -4.07 -17.09
CA ARG A 349 8.25 -5.53 -17.09
C ARG A 349 8.35 -6.11 -15.67
N SER A 350 8.11 -7.42 -15.54
CA SER A 350 8.38 -8.17 -14.31
C SER A 350 9.79 -8.74 -14.30
N TYR A 351 10.29 -9.08 -13.13
CA TYR A 351 11.62 -9.64 -12.90
C TYR A 351 11.53 -10.93 -12.09
N SER A 352 12.27 -11.97 -12.46
CA SER A 352 12.44 -13.14 -11.61
C SER A 352 13.33 -12.83 -10.41
N ALA A 353 13.23 -13.66 -9.36
CA ALA A 353 14.14 -13.55 -8.21
C ALA A 353 15.60 -13.65 -8.60
N ALA A 354 15.93 -14.54 -9.57
CA ALA A 354 17.29 -14.68 -10.08
C ALA A 354 17.80 -13.43 -10.83
N GLU A 355 16.93 -12.73 -11.58
CA GLU A 355 17.30 -11.45 -12.21
C GLU A 355 17.55 -10.37 -11.17
N ILE A 356 16.70 -10.25 -10.17
CA ILE A 356 16.89 -9.32 -9.04
C ILE A 356 18.21 -9.61 -8.34
N GLY A 357 18.55 -10.89 -8.11
CA GLY A 357 19.83 -11.29 -7.52
C GLY A 357 21.07 -10.91 -8.35
N ARG A 358 20.91 -10.74 -9.67
CA ARG A 358 22.00 -10.21 -10.53
C ARG A 358 22.07 -8.69 -10.53
N LEU A 359 20.96 -8.02 -10.33
CA LEU A 359 20.89 -6.54 -10.26
C LEU A 359 21.32 -6.00 -8.89
N ILE A 360 21.14 -6.79 -7.85
CA ILE A 360 21.51 -6.45 -6.46
C ILE A 360 22.61 -7.38 -6.00
N THR A 361 23.83 -6.87 -5.88
CA THR A 361 24.97 -7.64 -5.37
C THR A 361 25.04 -7.53 -3.85
N ALA A 362 24.60 -8.59 -3.17
CA ALA A 362 24.75 -8.66 -1.72
C ALA A 362 26.23 -8.83 -1.33
N PRO A 363 26.73 -8.12 -0.30
CA PRO A 363 28.08 -8.35 0.19
C PRO A 363 28.22 -9.78 0.72
N SER A 364 29.41 -10.35 0.58
CA SER A 364 29.69 -11.66 1.19
C SER A 364 29.44 -11.60 2.69
N PRO A 365 28.85 -12.65 3.31
CA PRO A 365 28.67 -12.68 4.76
C PRO A 365 30.01 -12.42 5.45
N ARG A 366 30.06 -11.43 6.33
CA ARG A 366 31.26 -11.19 7.15
C ARG A 366 31.50 -12.45 7.97
N SER A 367 32.66 -13.08 7.79
CA SER A 367 33.10 -14.16 8.65
C SER A 367 33.09 -13.64 10.11
N VAL A 368 32.20 -14.19 10.91
CA VAL A 368 32.23 -13.93 12.36
C VAL A 368 33.55 -14.49 12.86
N PRO A 369 34.44 -13.69 13.46
CA PRO A 369 35.65 -14.23 14.05
C PRO A 369 35.22 -15.25 15.10
N SER A 370 35.67 -16.49 14.95
CA SER A 370 35.54 -17.53 15.96
C SER A 370 36.16 -17.02 17.26
N ARG A 371 35.33 -16.87 18.29
CA ARG A 371 35.78 -16.57 19.65
C ARG A 371 36.42 -17.82 20.25
#